data_df132484040a1f87ae42849b8d799572
#
_entry.id   df132484040a1f87ae42849b8d799572
#
_cell.length_a   1.000
_cell.length_b   1.000
_cell.length_c   1.000
_cell.angle_alpha   90.00
_cell.angle_beta   90.00
_cell.angle_gamma   90.00
#
_symmetry.space_group_name_H-M   'P 1'
#
loop_
_entity.id
_entity.type
_entity.pdbx_description
1 polymer ?
#
loop_
_entity_poly.entity_id
_entity_poly.type
_entity_poly.pdbx_seq_one_letter_code
_entity_poly.pdbx_strand_id
1 'polypeptide(L)'
;MGISRISSNPYAARAAKDGEAKPQGNVISLPVRKSGAEADFSDIDAISKPGSDVNKGLRDVRAADAAFDPKEFLNGAKVAYEMIVTAFAEGDRKALRGLLAKDVFDGFEAEITARDQRGEKMQSSFVGINKIDFVDAEVKGADSHLTLRIVSQLISATLDRAGKVIEGDPETVTEVKDVWTFARDMRSKDPNWKLVATEAED
;
A
#
# COMPACT_ATOMS: atom_id res chain seq x y z
N MET A 1 -46.08 22.02 36.31
CA MET A 1 -46.98 21.90 35.15
C MET A 1 -46.18 21.20 34.07
N GLY A 2 -46.25 19.95 33.88
CA GLY A 2 -47.11 19.12 33.09
C GLY A 2 -46.65 19.20 31.66
N ILE A 3 -46.35 18.19 30.90
CA ILE A 3 -47.13 17.04 30.49
C ILE A 3 -46.20 16.06 29.76
N SER A 4 -46.31 14.80 30.13
CA SER A 4 -45.86 13.61 29.38
C SER A 4 -46.37 13.59 27.94
N ARG A 5 -45.53 13.09 27.02
CA ARG A 5 -46.03 12.43 25.81
C ARG A 5 -45.42 11.07 25.65
N ILE A 6 -46.24 10.11 25.86
CA ILE A 6 -46.11 8.68 25.58
C ILE A 6 -46.13 8.53 24.06
N SER A 7 -45.09 7.88 23.50
CA SER A 7 -45.10 7.44 22.12
C SER A 7 -45.49 5.97 22.10
N SER A 8 -46.66 5.70 21.57
CA SER A 8 -47.25 4.38 21.40
C SER A 8 -46.55 3.63 20.25
N ASN A 9 -46.00 2.49 20.56
CA ASN A 9 -45.52 1.51 19.56
C ASN A 9 -46.74 0.71 19.05
N PRO A 10 -47.07 0.72 17.75
CA PRO A 10 -48.28 0.07 17.24
C PRO A 10 -48.16 -1.46 17.04
N TYR A 11 -47.08 -2.09 17.46
CA TYR A 11 -46.87 -3.54 17.30
C TYR A 11 -46.92 -4.35 18.61
N ALA A 12 -47.32 -3.77 19.71
CA ALA A 12 -47.46 -4.46 20.98
C ALA A 12 -48.89 -4.52 21.42
N ALA A 13 -49.75 -5.36 20.79
CA ALA A 13 -50.96 -5.91 21.38
C ALA A 13 -51.59 -6.97 20.45
N ARG A 14 -51.38 -8.23 20.76
CA ARG A 14 -52.47 -9.24 20.89
C ARG A 14 -51.87 -10.58 21.26
N ALA A 15 -51.88 -10.83 22.54
CA ALA A 15 -51.90 -12.18 23.08
C ALA A 15 -53.30 -12.36 23.71
N ALA A 16 -54.04 -13.32 23.23
CA ALA A 16 -55.06 -14.04 24.01
C ALA A 16 -55.60 -15.23 23.21
N LYS A 17 -55.27 -16.37 23.71
CA LYS A 17 -56.14 -17.48 24.14
C LYS A 17 -56.64 -18.48 23.11
N ASP A 18 -56.27 -19.74 23.45
CA ASP A 18 -56.99 -20.99 23.46
C ASP A 18 -56.96 -21.87 22.21
N GLY A 19 -56.50 -23.12 22.44
CA GLY A 19 -56.86 -24.25 21.62
C GLY A 19 -55.74 -25.25 21.36
N GLU A 20 -55.72 -26.34 22.14
CA GLU A 20 -54.95 -27.57 21.92
C GLU A 20 -55.07 -28.07 20.48
N ALA A 21 -53.94 -28.35 19.84
CA ALA A 21 -53.79 -29.52 18.95
C ALA A 21 -52.32 -29.66 18.60
N LYS A 22 -51.67 -30.74 19.01
CA LYS A 22 -50.40 -31.20 18.45
C LYS A 22 -50.61 -31.62 16.99
N PRO A 23 -49.73 -31.21 16.10
CA PRO A 23 -49.20 -32.12 15.09
C PRO A 23 -47.70 -32.26 15.26
N GLN A 24 -47.21 -33.48 15.24
CA GLN A 24 -45.84 -33.81 14.98
C GLN A 24 -45.47 -33.27 13.59
N GLY A 25 -44.77 -32.19 13.57
CA GLY A 25 -44.17 -31.62 12.38
C GLY A 25 -42.67 -31.88 12.44
N ASN A 26 -42.15 -32.65 11.49
CA ASN A 26 -40.77 -32.82 11.21
C ASN A 26 -40.09 -31.44 11.18
N VAL A 27 -39.32 -31.08 12.21
CA VAL A 27 -38.46 -29.94 12.20
C VAL A 27 -37.28 -30.29 11.31
N ILE A 28 -37.37 -29.94 10.02
CA ILE A 28 -36.21 -29.89 9.16
C ILE A 28 -35.36 -28.74 9.69
N SER A 29 -34.36 -29.06 10.47
CA SER A 29 -33.28 -28.16 10.81
C SER A 29 -32.59 -27.77 9.51
N LEU A 30 -32.98 -26.65 8.94
CA LEU A 30 -32.19 -26.01 7.90
C LEU A 30 -30.80 -25.76 8.50
N PRO A 31 -29.72 -26.18 7.81
CA PRO A 31 -28.40 -25.84 8.28
C PRO A 31 -28.31 -24.31 8.33
N VAL A 32 -28.15 -23.78 9.55
CA VAL A 32 -27.77 -22.38 9.72
C VAL A 32 -26.50 -22.24 8.92
N ARG A 33 -26.60 -21.60 7.74
CA ARG A 33 -25.43 -21.09 7.05
C ARG A 33 -24.73 -20.22 8.09
N LYS A 34 -23.60 -20.65 8.60
CA LYS A 34 -22.64 -19.76 9.23
C LYS A 34 -22.29 -18.71 8.17
N SER A 35 -23.05 -17.63 8.17
CA SER A 35 -22.70 -16.41 7.45
C SER A 35 -21.57 -15.77 8.25
N GLY A 36 -20.35 -15.95 7.77
CA GLY A 36 -19.16 -15.38 8.37
C GLY A 36 -18.03 -16.39 8.25
N ALA A 37 -17.55 -16.68 7.04
CA ALA A 37 -16.15 -16.99 6.91
C ALA A 37 -15.45 -15.74 7.44
N GLU A 38 -14.88 -15.80 8.65
CA GLU A 38 -13.96 -14.76 9.12
C GLU A 38 -12.93 -14.58 8.00
N ALA A 39 -12.74 -13.33 7.58
CA ALA A 39 -11.78 -13.04 6.53
C ALA A 39 -10.42 -13.59 6.97
N ASP A 40 -9.81 -14.41 6.12
CA ASP A 40 -8.48 -14.96 6.40
C ASP A 40 -7.44 -13.84 6.24
N PHE A 41 -6.80 -13.47 7.34
CA PHE A 41 -5.74 -12.48 7.39
C PHE A 41 -4.38 -13.09 7.74
N SER A 42 -4.24 -14.41 7.63
CA SER A 42 -3.02 -15.13 8.03
C SER A 42 -1.77 -14.64 7.28
N ASP A 43 -1.91 -14.25 6.03
CA ASP A 43 -0.84 -13.66 5.21
C ASP A 43 -0.42 -12.27 5.69
N ILE A 44 -1.39 -11.45 6.13
CA ILE A 44 -1.13 -10.12 6.72
C ILE A 44 -0.47 -10.28 8.10
N ASP A 45 -0.96 -11.22 8.91
CA ASP A 45 -0.43 -11.50 10.24
C ASP A 45 0.99 -12.10 10.20
N ALA A 46 1.36 -12.73 9.09
CA ALA A 46 2.71 -13.27 8.87
C ALA A 46 3.76 -12.18 8.61
N ILE A 47 3.35 -10.98 8.14
CA ILE A 47 4.26 -9.89 7.76
C ILE A 47 4.11 -8.64 8.60
N SER A 48 3.10 -8.57 9.43
CA SER A 48 2.85 -7.46 10.35
C SER A 48 2.30 -7.98 11.67
N LYS A 49 2.75 -7.40 12.78
CA LYS A 49 2.30 -7.83 14.11
C LYS A 49 0.79 -7.65 14.26
N PRO A 50 0.03 -8.70 14.55
CA PRO A 50 -1.41 -8.60 14.76
C PRO A 50 -1.76 -7.49 15.78
N GLY A 51 -2.72 -6.64 15.42
CA GLY A 51 -3.18 -5.52 16.25
C GLY A 51 -2.31 -4.26 16.19
N SER A 52 -1.18 -4.26 15.47
CA SER A 52 -0.43 -3.04 15.18
C SER A 52 -1.19 -2.15 14.19
N ASP A 53 -0.83 -0.87 14.10
CA ASP A 53 -1.49 0.06 13.19
C ASP A 53 -1.25 -0.34 11.72
N VAL A 54 -0.05 -0.80 11.38
CA VAL A 54 0.26 -1.39 10.06
C VAL A 54 -0.65 -2.59 9.76
N ASN A 55 -0.82 -3.52 10.71
CA ASN A 55 -1.67 -4.69 10.51
C ASN A 55 -3.13 -4.30 10.29
N LYS A 56 -3.65 -3.35 11.07
CA LYS A 56 -5.00 -2.81 10.88
C LYS A 56 -5.14 -2.15 9.52
N GLY A 57 -4.20 -1.29 9.14
CA GLY A 57 -4.19 -0.61 7.83
C GLY A 57 -4.15 -1.59 6.66
N LEU A 58 -3.33 -2.65 6.71
CA LEU A 58 -3.30 -3.70 5.69
C LEU A 58 -4.64 -4.45 5.57
N ARG A 59 -5.31 -4.68 6.69
CA ARG A 59 -6.66 -5.27 6.69
C ARG A 59 -7.70 -4.32 6.08
N ASP A 60 -7.59 -3.02 6.31
CA ASP A 60 -8.44 -2.01 5.68
C ASP A 60 -8.22 -1.95 4.17
N VAL A 61 -6.98 -2.05 3.71
CA VAL A 61 -6.64 -2.16 2.27
C VAL A 61 -7.25 -3.43 1.67
N ARG A 62 -7.16 -4.57 2.36
CA ARG A 62 -7.82 -5.83 1.93
C ARG A 62 -9.35 -5.70 1.90
N ALA A 63 -9.94 -4.93 2.81
CA ALA A 63 -11.38 -4.67 2.82
C ALA A 63 -11.80 -3.78 1.63
N ALA A 64 -10.95 -2.86 1.19
CA ALA A 64 -11.17 -2.02 0.02
C ALA A 64 -10.92 -2.76 -1.30
N ASP A 65 -9.98 -3.72 -1.30
CA ASP A 65 -9.65 -4.59 -2.44
C ASP A 65 -9.40 -6.02 -1.97
N ALA A 66 -10.39 -6.88 -2.12
CA ALA A 66 -10.32 -8.29 -1.71
C ALA A 66 -9.22 -9.10 -2.41
N ALA A 67 -8.73 -8.62 -3.55
CA ALA A 67 -7.63 -9.24 -4.30
C ALA A 67 -6.24 -8.79 -3.84
N PHE A 68 -6.15 -7.81 -2.92
CA PHE A 68 -4.88 -7.34 -2.41
C PHE A 68 -4.12 -8.46 -1.72
N ASP A 69 -2.91 -8.77 -2.20
CA ASP A 69 -1.96 -9.70 -1.59
C ASP A 69 -0.71 -8.91 -1.16
N PRO A 70 -0.40 -8.86 0.14
CA PRO A 70 0.73 -8.07 0.63
C PRO A 70 2.09 -8.62 0.19
N LYS A 71 2.23 -9.92 -0.07
CA LYS A 71 3.49 -10.50 -0.58
C LYS A 71 3.69 -10.17 -2.04
N GLU A 72 2.64 -10.26 -2.84
CA GLU A 72 2.67 -9.84 -4.25
C GLU A 72 2.99 -8.36 -4.36
N PHE A 73 2.37 -7.53 -3.50
CA PHE A 73 2.67 -6.11 -3.43
C PHE A 73 4.16 -5.85 -3.12
N LEU A 74 4.72 -6.50 -2.09
CA LEU A 74 6.15 -6.34 -1.75
C LEU A 74 7.06 -6.77 -2.90
N ASN A 75 6.73 -7.84 -3.60
CA ASN A 75 7.50 -8.28 -4.78
C ASN A 75 7.43 -7.25 -5.92
N GLY A 76 6.25 -6.72 -6.19
CA GLY A 76 6.06 -5.64 -7.16
C GLY A 76 6.80 -4.36 -6.77
N ALA A 77 6.78 -4.00 -5.49
CA ALA A 77 7.47 -2.82 -4.97
C ALA A 77 9.01 -2.95 -5.10
N LYS A 78 9.58 -4.15 -4.90
CA LYS A 78 11.01 -4.40 -5.14
C LYS A 78 11.40 -4.15 -6.59
N VAL A 79 10.60 -4.66 -7.53
CA VAL A 79 10.82 -4.45 -8.96
C VAL A 79 10.69 -2.96 -9.32
N ALA A 80 9.64 -2.30 -8.82
CA ALA A 80 9.43 -0.87 -9.04
C ALA A 80 10.58 -0.03 -8.47
N TYR A 81 11.08 -0.35 -7.28
CA TYR A 81 12.21 0.34 -6.67
C TYR A 81 13.46 0.27 -7.55
N GLU A 82 13.87 -0.93 -7.99
CA GLU A 82 15.00 -1.11 -8.89
C GLU A 82 14.84 -0.34 -10.20
N MET A 83 13.64 -0.42 -10.82
CA MET A 83 13.34 0.29 -12.06
C MET A 83 13.43 1.81 -11.87
N ILE A 84 12.90 2.35 -10.77
CA ILE A 84 12.89 3.79 -10.50
C ILE A 84 14.32 4.30 -10.24
N VAL A 85 15.10 3.61 -9.41
CA VAL A 85 16.50 3.98 -9.09
C VAL A 85 17.36 3.96 -10.36
N THR A 86 17.22 2.92 -11.17
CA THR A 86 17.96 2.78 -12.44
C THR A 86 17.52 3.85 -13.45
N ALA A 87 16.23 4.03 -13.66
CA ALA A 87 15.70 5.03 -14.61
C ALA A 87 16.07 6.46 -14.20
N PHE A 88 16.11 6.76 -12.90
CA PHE A 88 16.56 8.06 -12.41
C PHE A 88 18.04 8.30 -12.72
N ALA A 89 18.89 7.32 -12.47
CA ALA A 89 20.32 7.40 -12.77
C ALA A 89 20.57 7.61 -14.28
N GLU A 90 19.86 6.87 -15.13
CA GLU A 90 19.96 6.94 -16.59
C GLU A 90 19.28 8.18 -17.20
N GLY A 91 18.41 8.86 -16.42
CA GLY A 91 17.58 9.96 -16.93
C GLY A 91 16.44 9.50 -17.82
N ASP A 92 15.98 8.27 -17.68
CA ASP A 92 14.86 7.71 -18.45
C ASP A 92 13.51 8.23 -17.94
N ARG A 93 13.15 9.43 -18.40
CA ARG A 93 11.88 10.09 -18.07
C ARG A 93 10.65 9.28 -18.49
N LYS A 94 10.78 8.47 -19.54
CA LYS A 94 9.64 7.67 -20.04
C LYS A 94 9.31 6.53 -19.08
N ALA A 95 10.32 5.80 -18.60
CA ALA A 95 10.14 4.76 -17.60
C ALA A 95 9.59 5.34 -16.29
N LEU A 96 10.15 6.45 -15.81
CA LEU A 96 9.71 7.13 -14.59
C LEU A 96 8.24 7.57 -14.65
N ARG A 97 7.77 8.09 -15.78
CA ARG A 97 6.38 8.54 -15.94
C ARG A 97 5.36 7.43 -15.73
N GLY A 98 5.72 6.21 -16.05
CA GLY A 98 4.88 5.03 -15.82
C GLY A 98 4.77 4.61 -14.36
N LEU A 99 5.77 4.95 -13.54
CA LEU A 99 5.93 4.45 -12.17
C LEU A 99 5.61 5.48 -11.09
N LEU A 100 5.73 6.78 -11.41
CA LEU A 100 5.60 7.88 -10.47
C LEU A 100 4.25 8.59 -10.62
N ALA A 101 3.70 9.07 -9.51
CA ALA A 101 2.65 10.08 -9.53
C ALA A 101 3.23 11.40 -10.06
N LYS A 102 2.35 12.27 -10.56
CA LYS A 102 2.76 13.50 -11.27
C LYS A 102 3.73 14.37 -10.45
N ASP A 103 3.40 14.62 -9.20
CA ASP A 103 4.21 15.53 -8.37
C ASP A 103 5.61 14.96 -8.08
N VAL A 104 5.71 13.65 -7.85
CA VAL A 104 7.00 12.96 -7.68
C VAL A 104 7.77 12.97 -9.00
N PHE A 105 7.09 12.69 -10.12
CA PHE A 105 7.71 12.76 -11.44
C PHE A 105 8.28 14.13 -11.74
N ASP A 106 7.52 15.20 -11.48
CA ASP A 106 7.97 16.58 -11.72
C ASP A 106 9.24 16.89 -10.92
N GLY A 107 9.35 16.43 -9.67
CA GLY A 107 10.56 16.56 -8.86
C GLY A 107 11.75 15.80 -9.44
N PHE A 108 11.58 14.55 -9.83
CA PHE A 108 12.62 13.71 -10.44
C PHE A 108 13.08 14.31 -11.79
N GLU A 109 12.15 14.75 -12.62
CA GLU A 109 12.45 15.39 -13.90
C GLU A 109 13.26 16.67 -13.71
N ALA A 110 12.93 17.50 -12.70
CA ALA A 110 13.68 18.70 -12.38
C ALA A 110 15.14 18.39 -12.02
N GLU A 111 15.39 17.38 -11.19
CA GLU A 111 16.74 16.94 -10.82
C GLU A 111 17.53 16.39 -12.01
N ILE A 112 16.90 15.56 -12.85
CA ILE A 112 17.52 15.06 -14.07
C ILE A 112 17.88 16.21 -15.00
N THR A 113 16.98 17.19 -15.18
CA THR A 113 17.20 18.35 -16.03
C THR A 113 18.34 19.23 -15.50
N ALA A 114 18.38 19.48 -14.18
CA ALA A 114 19.45 20.24 -13.54
C ALA A 114 20.82 19.55 -13.72
N ARG A 115 20.88 18.23 -13.57
CA ARG A 115 22.07 17.40 -13.81
C ARG A 115 22.52 17.49 -15.26
N ASP A 116 21.60 17.37 -16.22
CA ASP A 116 21.90 17.49 -17.66
C ASP A 116 22.45 18.87 -18.00
N GLN A 117 21.89 19.95 -17.43
CA GLN A 117 22.37 21.33 -17.64
C GLN A 117 23.81 21.55 -17.10
N ARG A 118 24.13 20.92 -15.97
CA ARG A 118 25.50 20.94 -15.44
C ARG A 118 26.45 20.04 -16.24
N GLY A 119 25.92 19.21 -17.14
CA GLY A 119 26.67 18.24 -17.93
C GLY A 119 27.20 17.09 -17.08
N GLU A 120 26.57 16.83 -15.97
CA GLU A 120 26.91 15.74 -15.07
C GLU A 120 26.28 14.43 -15.54
N LYS A 121 26.93 13.33 -15.24
CA LYS A 121 26.44 11.97 -15.51
C LYS A 121 26.43 11.17 -14.22
N MET A 122 25.29 10.55 -13.92
CA MET A 122 25.18 9.60 -12.84
C MET A 122 25.44 8.19 -13.35
N GLN A 123 26.36 7.50 -12.70
CA GLN A 123 26.58 6.06 -12.87
C GLN A 123 25.99 5.37 -11.66
N SER A 124 25.14 4.39 -11.88
CA SER A 124 24.56 3.62 -10.80
C SER A 124 24.45 2.15 -11.20
N SER A 125 24.78 1.29 -10.27
CA SER A 125 24.60 -0.16 -10.40
C SER A 125 23.83 -0.65 -9.17
N PHE A 126 22.63 -1.14 -9.40
CA PHE A 126 21.79 -1.70 -8.35
C PHE A 126 22.33 -3.10 -7.99
N VAL A 127 22.60 -3.34 -6.70
CA VAL A 127 23.10 -4.61 -6.19
C VAL A 127 21.96 -5.47 -5.66
N GLY A 128 21.07 -4.88 -4.86
CA GLY A 128 19.90 -5.61 -4.34
C GLY A 128 19.23 -4.92 -3.18
N ILE A 129 18.12 -5.52 -2.72
CA ILE A 129 17.40 -5.11 -1.53
C ILE A 129 17.72 -6.07 -0.40
N ASN A 130 18.27 -5.56 0.69
CA ASN A 130 18.57 -6.33 1.89
C ASN A 130 17.32 -6.52 2.75
N LYS A 131 16.48 -5.49 2.83
CA LYS A 131 15.29 -5.49 3.66
C LYS A 131 14.20 -4.61 3.07
N ILE A 132 12.96 -5.06 3.18
CA ILE A 132 11.77 -4.29 2.83
C ILE A 132 10.64 -4.63 3.80
N ASP A 133 10.09 -3.62 4.47
CA ASP A 133 9.04 -3.79 5.45
C ASP A 133 7.95 -2.73 5.26
N PHE A 134 6.71 -3.08 5.59
CA PHE A 134 5.66 -2.08 5.75
C PHE A 134 5.89 -1.27 7.03
N VAL A 135 5.84 0.04 6.93
CA VAL A 135 5.91 0.96 8.07
C VAL A 135 4.61 1.72 8.29
N ASP A 136 3.78 1.83 7.25
CA ASP A 136 2.43 2.37 7.35
C ASP A 136 1.52 1.79 6.27
N ALA A 137 0.22 1.74 6.54
CA ALA A 137 -0.81 1.35 5.60
C ALA A 137 -2.11 2.07 5.95
N GLU A 138 -2.71 2.78 5.00
CA GLU A 138 -3.93 3.53 5.25
C GLU A 138 -4.83 3.60 4.00
N VAL A 139 -6.12 3.74 4.24
CA VAL A 139 -7.13 4.02 3.21
C VAL A 139 -7.66 5.43 3.42
N LYS A 140 -7.45 6.29 2.43
CA LYS A 140 -7.93 7.67 2.42
C LYS A 140 -8.96 7.87 1.30
N GLY A 141 -10.23 7.87 1.66
CA GLY A 141 -11.30 7.94 0.66
C GLY A 141 -11.30 6.70 -0.23
N ALA A 142 -11.00 6.87 -1.52
CA ALA A 142 -10.88 5.77 -2.47
C ALA A 142 -9.43 5.28 -2.66
N ASP A 143 -8.46 5.99 -2.12
CA ASP A 143 -7.05 5.69 -2.33
C ASP A 143 -6.49 4.87 -1.16
N SER A 144 -5.78 3.80 -1.48
CA SER A 144 -4.94 3.09 -0.53
C SER A 144 -3.50 3.56 -0.64
N HIS A 145 -2.88 3.82 0.50
CA HIS A 145 -1.49 4.25 0.63
C HIS A 145 -0.72 3.20 1.42
N LEU A 146 0.39 2.75 0.88
CA LEU A 146 1.28 1.77 1.51
C LEU A 146 2.69 2.35 1.58
N THR A 147 3.20 2.51 2.80
CA THR A 147 4.54 3.06 3.03
C THR A 147 5.48 1.93 3.42
N LEU A 148 6.59 1.87 2.73
CA LEU A 148 7.64 0.87 2.89
C LEU A 148 8.95 1.52 3.36
N ARG A 149 9.63 0.87 4.29
CA ARG A 149 11.05 1.09 4.54
C ARG A 149 11.83 0.09 3.69
N ILE A 150 12.77 0.60 2.89
CA ILE A 150 13.58 -0.18 1.96
C ILE A 150 15.05 0.04 2.30
N VAL A 151 15.76 -1.05 2.59
CA VAL A 151 17.21 -1.04 2.75
C VAL A 151 17.82 -1.73 1.55
N SER A 152 18.50 -0.97 0.72
CA SER A 152 19.08 -1.44 -0.53
C SER A 152 20.59 -1.25 -0.55
N GLN A 153 21.23 -1.90 -1.50
CA GLN A 153 22.65 -1.74 -1.81
C GLN A 153 22.80 -1.33 -3.27
N LEU A 154 23.59 -0.31 -3.49
CA LEU A 154 23.94 0.15 -4.82
C LEU A 154 25.35 0.73 -4.86
N ILE A 155 25.92 0.78 -6.05
CA ILE A 155 27.15 1.51 -6.36
C ILE A 155 26.69 2.74 -7.12
N SER A 156 27.07 3.94 -6.68
CA SER A 156 26.66 5.17 -7.34
C SER A 156 27.75 6.23 -7.30
N ALA A 157 27.94 6.89 -8.43
CA ALA A 157 28.82 8.03 -8.56
C ALA A 157 28.26 9.05 -9.55
N THR A 158 28.48 10.31 -9.29
CA THR A 158 28.20 11.41 -10.21
C THR A 158 29.52 11.95 -10.76
N LEU A 159 29.60 12.07 -12.08
CA LEU A 159 30.77 12.56 -12.79
C LEU A 159 30.46 13.93 -13.41
N ASP A 160 31.43 14.81 -13.40
CA ASP A 160 31.35 16.09 -14.13
C ASP A 160 31.57 15.89 -15.66
N ARG A 161 31.54 17.00 -16.39
CA ARG A 161 31.78 17.01 -17.86
C ARG A 161 33.12 16.45 -18.27
N ALA A 162 34.11 16.51 -17.39
CA ALA A 162 35.45 16.00 -17.64
C ALA A 162 35.60 14.51 -17.28
N GLY A 163 34.53 13.89 -16.76
CA GLY A 163 34.52 12.51 -16.30
C GLY A 163 35.14 12.31 -14.92
N LYS A 164 35.34 13.39 -14.16
CA LYS A 164 35.83 13.31 -12.78
C LYS A 164 34.68 13.03 -11.83
N VAL A 165 34.88 12.11 -10.90
CA VAL A 165 33.91 11.85 -9.82
C VAL A 165 33.83 13.07 -8.92
N ILE A 166 32.60 13.61 -8.75
CA ILE A 166 32.29 14.75 -7.89
C ILE A 166 31.44 14.35 -6.70
N GLU A 167 30.78 13.20 -6.76
CA GLU A 167 29.96 12.65 -5.69
C GLU A 167 29.94 11.13 -5.77
N GLY A 168 29.88 10.45 -4.60
CA GLY A 168 29.84 8.98 -4.50
C GLY A 168 31.18 8.32 -4.82
N ASP A 169 31.14 7.01 -5.02
CA ASP A 169 32.30 6.17 -5.35
C ASP A 169 31.86 5.06 -6.32
N PRO A 170 32.45 5.00 -7.53
CA PRO A 170 32.07 4.02 -8.55
C PRO A 170 32.51 2.58 -8.25
N GLU A 171 33.28 2.35 -7.19
CA GLU A 171 33.81 1.04 -6.83
C GLU A 171 33.29 0.52 -5.48
N THR A 172 32.59 1.38 -4.73
CA THR A 172 32.12 1.04 -3.38
C THR A 172 30.62 0.78 -3.34
N VAL A 173 30.23 -0.37 -2.76
CA VAL A 173 28.84 -0.67 -2.46
C VAL A 173 28.41 0.17 -1.25
N THR A 174 27.33 0.94 -1.42
CA THR A 174 26.74 1.78 -0.37
C THR A 174 25.36 1.24 -0.01
N GLU A 175 25.06 1.20 1.29
CA GLU A 175 23.74 0.93 1.79
C GLU A 175 22.91 2.22 1.78
N VAL A 176 21.69 2.13 1.24
CA VAL A 176 20.72 3.23 1.18
C VAL A 176 19.46 2.81 1.90
N LYS A 177 18.93 3.71 2.70
CA LYS A 177 17.68 3.53 3.43
C LYS A 177 16.67 4.56 2.96
N ASP A 178 15.60 4.06 2.40
CA ASP A 178 14.51 4.86 1.85
C ASP A 178 13.18 4.52 2.52
N VAL A 179 12.32 5.53 2.66
CA VAL A 179 10.92 5.37 3.03
C VAL A 179 10.07 5.86 1.87
N TRP A 180 9.40 4.93 1.20
CA TRP A 180 8.63 5.20 -0.01
C TRP A 180 7.16 4.87 0.18
N THR A 181 6.28 5.77 -0.27
CA THR A 181 4.84 5.58 -0.23
C THR A 181 4.29 5.37 -1.63
N PHE A 182 3.60 4.25 -1.81
CA PHE A 182 2.86 3.92 -3.02
C PHE A 182 1.37 4.13 -2.79
N ALA A 183 0.65 4.59 -3.80
CA ALA A 183 -0.80 4.74 -3.75
C ALA A 183 -1.48 4.19 -4.99
N ARG A 184 -2.74 3.76 -4.79
CA ARG A 184 -3.63 3.29 -5.85
C ARG A 184 -5.07 3.69 -5.54
N ASP A 185 -5.79 4.20 -6.54
CA ASP A 185 -7.25 4.38 -6.47
C ASP A 185 -7.93 3.01 -6.61
N MET A 186 -8.58 2.55 -5.54
CA MET A 186 -9.24 1.23 -5.49
C MET A 186 -10.47 1.12 -6.41
N ARG A 187 -10.99 2.26 -6.91
CA ARG A 187 -12.07 2.30 -7.92
C ARG A 187 -11.55 2.15 -9.34
N SER A 188 -10.26 2.39 -9.55
CA SER A 188 -9.61 2.30 -10.85
C SER A 188 -9.49 0.85 -11.31
N LYS A 189 -9.67 0.63 -12.61
CA LYS A 189 -9.37 -0.67 -13.24
C LYS A 189 -7.87 -0.88 -13.46
N ASP A 190 -7.07 0.18 -13.31
CA ASP A 190 -5.60 0.09 -13.37
C ASP A 190 -5.09 -0.59 -12.08
N PRO A 191 -4.47 -1.77 -12.17
CA PRO A 191 -3.94 -2.47 -11.00
C PRO A 191 -2.63 -1.87 -10.48
N ASN A 192 -2.03 -0.93 -11.20
CA ASN A 192 -0.72 -0.42 -10.90
C ASN A 192 -0.72 0.60 -9.75
N TRP A 193 0.19 0.41 -8.82
CA TRP A 193 0.51 1.37 -7.79
C TRP A 193 1.50 2.40 -8.33
N LYS A 194 1.38 3.64 -7.87
CA LYS A 194 2.27 4.75 -8.22
C LYS A 194 3.03 5.21 -6.98
N LEU A 195 4.30 5.54 -7.16
CA LEU A 195 5.07 6.20 -6.11
C LEU A 195 4.56 7.64 -5.91
N VAL A 196 4.10 7.95 -4.70
CA VAL A 196 3.51 9.27 -4.36
C VAL A 196 4.37 10.07 -3.37
N ALA A 197 5.30 9.45 -2.67
CA ALA A 197 6.22 10.12 -1.76
C ALA A 197 7.52 9.33 -1.60
N THR A 198 8.63 10.04 -1.41
CA THR A 198 9.94 9.50 -1.09
C THR A 198 10.57 10.29 0.04
N GLU A 199 11.15 9.58 0.99
CA GLU A 199 11.96 10.15 2.08
C GLU A 199 13.24 9.32 2.21
N ALA A 200 14.36 9.98 2.48
CA ALA A 200 15.60 9.29 2.85
C ALA A 200 15.65 9.14 4.37
N GLU A 201 16.08 7.99 4.85
CA GLU A 201 16.30 7.75 6.29
C GLU A 201 17.81 7.80 6.57
N ASP A 202 18.22 8.61 7.53
CA ASP A 202 19.63 8.77 7.96
C ASP A 202 20.17 7.52 8.67
#